data_7f98e65f30e93f0da9070ea4e33fca21
#
_entry.id   7f98e65f30e93f0da9070ea4e33fca21
#
_cell.length_a   1.000
_cell.length_b   1.000
_cell.length_c   1.000
_cell.angle_alpha   90.00
_cell.angle_beta   90.00
_cell.angle_gamma   90.00
#
_symmetry.space_group_name_H-M   'P 1'
#
loop_
_entity.id
_entity.type
_entity.pdbx_description
1 polymer ?
#
loop_
_entity_poly.entity_id
_entity_poly.type
_entity_poly.pdbx_seq_one_letter_code
_entity_poly.pdbx_strand_id
1 'polypeptide(L)'
;GTPVASGKEQQITFLNQQLEDEVDIRPSESIWVEGAGGDKVQVFIVKPHNFDASKKYPLIINVHGGPQMQWMNSFRGDWQVYPAAGYVVAYPNPHGSTGYGQAFTRAISGDWGGKVFEDVMKVTDKLATLEYVDSTRMGAMGWSYGGYMMNWLQGHTKRFKCLASMMGVYDLRSMWGSTEEVWFPNFELEGQPYNSDLYEKWSPSSYIKNFSTPTLVMTGELDYRVPYTQSLQYFTALQTLNIPSRLIVLKYDGHWPSNLKSMPLYYNAHLDWFHRYLGGAPAPWDTEKMVNNEIEY
;
A
#
# COMPACT_ATOMS: atom_id res chain seq x y z
N GLY A 1 26.44 16.00 -3.67
CA GLY A 1 27.61 15.10 -3.61
C GLY A 1 28.26 15.16 -2.24
N THR A 2 28.84 14.06 -1.79
CA THR A 2 29.57 13.99 -0.52
C THR A 2 31.05 14.30 -0.77
N PRO A 3 31.65 15.34 -0.15
CA PRO A 3 33.07 15.62 -0.27
C PRO A 3 33.89 14.45 0.31
N VAL A 4 34.81 13.90 -0.48
CA VAL A 4 35.64 12.75 -0.09
C VAL A 4 36.45 13.00 1.20
N ALA A 5 36.79 14.26 1.48
CA ALA A 5 37.64 14.61 2.62
C ALA A 5 36.86 14.82 3.94
N SER A 6 35.55 15.14 3.91
CA SER A 6 34.79 15.48 5.13
C SER A 6 33.71 14.46 5.50
N GLY A 7 33.29 13.60 4.58
CA GLY A 7 32.15 12.69 4.76
C GLY A 7 30.80 13.39 4.97
N LYS A 8 30.74 14.72 4.86
CA LYS A 8 29.49 15.48 5.00
C LYS A 8 28.85 15.67 3.64
N GLU A 9 27.56 15.40 3.58
CA GLU A 9 26.74 15.70 2.41
C GLU A 9 26.63 17.21 2.24
N GLN A 10 26.74 17.68 0.99
CA GLN A 10 26.54 19.07 0.62
C GLN A 10 25.65 19.14 -0.60
N GLN A 11 24.60 19.95 -0.52
CA GLN A 11 23.77 20.28 -1.67
C GLN A 11 24.57 21.17 -2.62
N ILE A 12 24.64 20.77 -3.89
CA ILE A 12 25.43 21.46 -4.93
C ILE A 12 24.56 21.98 -6.08
N THR A 13 23.27 21.66 -6.10
CA THR A 13 22.29 22.16 -7.08
C THR A 13 20.99 22.57 -6.38
N PHE A 14 20.33 23.60 -6.89
CA PHE A 14 19.12 24.20 -6.31
C PHE A 14 18.02 24.34 -7.37
N LEU A 15 17.89 23.35 -8.27
CA LEU A 15 17.00 23.39 -9.43
C LEU A 15 15.52 23.53 -9.05
N ASN A 16 15.13 22.98 -7.89
CA ASN A 16 13.74 23.00 -7.42
C ASN A 16 13.53 23.95 -6.22
N GLN A 17 14.48 24.85 -5.94
CA GLN A 17 14.42 25.71 -4.75
C GLN A 17 13.12 26.52 -4.67
N GLN A 18 12.68 27.10 -5.80
CA GLN A 18 11.44 27.87 -5.83
C GLN A 18 10.24 27.01 -5.40
N LEU A 19 10.14 25.77 -5.87
CA LEU A 19 9.08 24.85 -5.47
C LEU A 19 9.21 24.45 -4.00
N GLU A 20 10.44 24.19 -3.53
CA GLU A 20 10.70 23.83 -2.14
C GLU A 20 10.32 24.97 -1.17
N ASP A 21 10.48 26.24 -1.59
CA ASP A 21 10.10 27.40 -0.81
C ASP A 21 8.57 27.62 -0.73
N GLU A 22 7.81 27.06 -1.70
CA GLU A 22 6.35 27.20 -1.79
C GLU A 22 5.60 26.06 -1.08
N VAL A 23 6.25 24.91 -0.81
CA VAL A 23 5.61 23.72 -0.25
C VAL A 23 6.32 23.21 1.00
N ASP A 24 5.57 22.67 1.95
CA ASP A 24 6.11 22.01 3.14
C ASP A 24 6.40 20.52 2.81
N ILE A 25 7.64 20.23 2.40
CA ILE A 25 8.09 18.86 2.15
C ILE A 25 8.42 18.20 3.48
N ARG A 26 7.60 17.21 3.88
CA ARG A 26 7.81 16.48 5.14
C ARG A 26 8.94 15.47 5.00
N PRO A 27 9.93 15.48 5.91
CA PRO A 27 10.95 14.44 5.97
C PRO A 27 10.37 13.13 6.48
N SER A 28 10.99 12.02 6.09
CA SER A 28 10.74 10.73 6.71
C SER A 28 11.65 10.48 7.91
N GLU A 29 11.13 9.81 8.91
CA GLU A 29 11.89 9.20 10.00
C GLU A 29 11.99 7.70 9.75
N SER A 30 13.06 7.05 10.22
CA SER A 30 13.23 5.60 10.08
C SER A 30 13.35 4.95 11.46
N ILE A 31 12.58 3.89 11.67
CA ILE A 31 12.67 3.02 12.85
C ILE A 31 12.87 1.57 12.43
N TRP A 32 13.37 0.76 13.36
CA TRP A 32 13.48 -0.68 13.20
C TRP A 32 12.56 -1.39 14.18
N VAL A 33 11.76 -2.31 13.65
CA VAL A 33 10.81 -3.12 14.42
C VAL A 33 11.21 -4.58 14.33
N GLU A 34 11.06 -5.35 15.40
CA GLU A 34 11.23 -6.79 15.32
C GLU A 34 10.06 -7.42 14.57
N GLY A 35 10.37 -8.09 13.46
CA GLY A 35 9.43 -8.78 12.60
C GLY A 35 9.37 -10.29 12.84
N ALA A 36 8.90 -11.02 11.83
CA ALA A 36 8.81 -12.47 11.84
C ALA A 36 10.19 -13.11 12.09
N GLY A 37 10.20 -14.18 12.87
CA GLY A 37 11.43 -14.90 13.18
C GLY A 37 12.47 -14.11 13.98
N GLY A 38 12.17 -12.88 14.44
CA GLY A 38 13.11 -11.99 15.14
C GLY A 38 13.94 -11.10 14.21
N ASP A 39 13.74 -11.18 12.92
CA ASP A 39 14.40 -10.32 11.94
C ASP A 39 13.95 -8.86 12.09
N LYS A 40 14.80 -7.91 11.66
CA LYS A 40 14.50 -6.49 11.79
C LYS A 40 13.85 -5.95 10.52
N VAL A 41 12.70 -5.33 10.67
CA VAL A 41 11.94 -4.65 9.63
C VAL A 41 12.19 -3.14 9.75
N GLN A 42 12.70 -2.52 8.70
CA GLN A 42 12.81 -1.06 8.62
C GLN A 42 11.45 -0.47 8.25
N VAL A 43 11.09 0.60 8.92
CA VAL A 43 9.85 1.33 8.68
C VAL A 43 10.17 2.82 8.54
N PHE A 44 9.81 3.39 7.40
CA PHE A 44 9.82 4.85 7.26
C PHE A 44 8.48 5.41 7.75
N ILE A 45 8.52 6.54 8.45
CA ILE A 45 7.35 7.22 8.98
C ILE A 45 7.37 8.66 8.50
N VAL A 46 6.27 9.12 7.94
CA VAL A 46 6.07 10.53 7.62
C VAL A 46 4.96 11.07 8.50
N LYS A 47 5.28 12.11 9.27
CA LYS A 47 4.36 12.79 10.16
C LYS A 47 3.53 13.83 9.40
N PRO A 48 2.31 14.14 9.86
CA PRO A 48 1.48 15.15 9.20
C PRO A 48 2.12 16.52 9.17
N HIS A 49 1.66 17.34 8.23
CA HIS A 49 1.99 18.77 8.21
C HIS A 49 1.52 19.42 9.51
N ASN A 50 2.26 20.41 10.00
CA ASN A 50 1.97 21.06 11.28
C ASN A 50 1.86 20.05 12.44
N PHE A 51 2.72 19.03 12.46
CA PHE A 51 2.74 18.00 13.49
C PHE A 51 2.88 18.59 14.89
N ASP A 52 1.98 18.19 15.78
CA ASP A 52 1.96 18.56 17.19
C ASP A 52 2.01 17.28 18.04
N ALA A 53 3.11 17.08 18.76
CA ALA A 53 3.33 15.86 19.54
C ALA A 53 2.30 15.63 20.67
N SER A 54 1.54 16.67 21.06
CA SER A 54 0.47 16.57 22.04
C SER A 54 -0.84 16.02 21.49
N LYS A 55 -0.96 15.89 20.16
CA LYS A 55 -2.15 15.39 19.47
C LYS A 55 -1.97 13.95 19.03
N LYS A 56 -3.11 13.27 18.82
CA LYS A 56 -3.15 11.93 18.24
C LYS A 56 -3.69 11.98 16.81
N TYR A 57 -2.99 11.30 15.91
CA TYR A 57 -3.28 11.27 14.49
C TYR A 57 -3.67 9.87 14.02
N PRO A 58 -4.59 9.74 13.06
CA PRO A 58 -4.86 8.46 12.41
C PRO A 58 -3.62 7.92 11.72
N LEU A 59 -3.49 6.58 11.68
CA LEU A 59 -2.37 5.89 11.07
C LEU A 59 -2.78 5.21 9.76
N ILE A 60 -1.96 5.35 8.73
CA ILE A 60 -2.05 4.57 7.49
C ILE A 60 -0.77 3.74 7.35
N ILE A 61 -0.92 2.42 7.18
CA ILE A 61 0.17 1.52 6.80
C ILE A 61 0.15 1.37 5.29
N ASN A 62 1.23 1.72 4.59
CA ASN A 62 1.33 1.57 3.14
C ASN A 62 2.35 0.47 2.81
N VAL A 63 1.88 -0.68 2.36
CA VAL A 63 2.71 -1.83 1.99
C VAL A 63 3.07 -1.74 0.52
N HIS A 64 4.38 -1.83 0.21
CA HIS A 64 4.86 -1.76 -1.18
C HIS A 64 4.51 -2.99 -2.02
N GLY A 65 4.55 -2.81 -3.33
CA GLY A 65 4.45 -3.89 -4.32
C GLY A 65 5.76 -4.66 -4.49
N GLY A 66 5.85 -5.41 -5.55
CA GLY A 66 6.95 -6.31 -5.85
C GLY A 66 6.46 -7.76 -5.75
N PRO A 67 6.76 -8.53 -4.69
CA PRO A 67 7.23 -8.15 -3.34
C PRO A 67 8.72 -7.78 -3.23
N GLN A 68 9.55 -8.16 -4.19
CA GLN A 68 11.00 -7.87 -4.20
C GLN A 68 11.25 -6.41 -4.63
N MET A 69 10.89 -5.50 -3.75
CA MET A 69 11.08 -4.05 -3.85
C MET A 69 11.44 -3.50 -2.47
N GLN A 70 11.62 -2.21 -2.35
CA GLN A 70 11.79 -1.55 -1.05
C GLN A 70 11.31 -0.09 -1.09
N TRP A 71 10.86 0.39 0.04
CA TRP A 71 10.81 1.81 0.31
C TRP A 71 12.21 2.31 0.63
N MET A 72 12.59 3.41 0.03
CA MET A 72 13.85 4.11 0.30
C MET A 72 13.55 5.55 0.73
N ASN A 73 14.46 6.17 1.49
CA ASN A 73 14.36 7.59 1.78
C ASN A 73 14.55 8.41 0.50
N SER A 74 13.45 8.75 -0.14
CA SER A 74 13.41 9.50 -1.40
C SER A 74 12.16 10.38 -1.43
N PHE A 75 12.16 11.42 -2.26
CA PHE A 75 10.95 12.20 -2.50
C PHE A 75 9.90 11.35 -3.23
N ARG A 76 8.69 11.31 -2.66
CA ARG A 76 7.53 10.63 -3.26
C ARG A 76 6.27 11.44 -2.97
N GLY A 77 5.39 11.55 -3.97
CA GLY A 77 4.13 12.29 -3.83
C GLY A 77 3.21 11.73 -2.75
N ASP A 78 3.08 10.42 -2.64
CA ASP A 78 2.28 9.74 -1.63
C ASP A 78 2.80 9.98 -0.19
N TRP A 79 4.11 10.23 -0.03
CA TRP A 79 4.70 10.61 1.26
C TRP A 79 4.37 12.05 1.65
N GLN A 80 3.77 12.84 0.77
CA GLN A 80 3.38 14.23 1.03
C GLN A 80 1.86 14.39 1.09
N VAL A 81 1.13 13.77 0.17
CA VAL A 81 -0.33 13.93 0.02
C VAL A 81 -1.11 13.45 1.25
N TYR A 82 -0.82 12.25 1.74
CA TYR A 82 -1.55 11.72 2.89
C TYR A 82 -1.18 12.42 4.21
N PRO A 83 0.10 12.71 4.51
CA PRO A 83 0.45 13.54 5.66
C PRO A 83 -0.15 14.94 5.63
N ALA A 84 -0.31 15.56 4.44
CA ALA A 84 -0.98 16.85 4.30
C ALA A 84 -2.45 16.80 4.76
N ALA A 85 -3.11 15.66 4.62
CA ALA A 85 -4.47 15.45 5.11
C ALA A 85 -4.56 15.07 6.60
N GLY A 86 -3.44 15.08 7.32
CA GLY A 86 -3.39 14.88 8.77
C GLY A 86 -3.19 13.43 9.21
N TYR A 87 -2.62 12.57 8.36
CA TYR A 87 -2.29 11.19 8.70
C TYR A 87 -0.82 11.03 9.05
N VAL A 88 -0.54 10.21 10.05
CA VAL A 88 0.77 9.54 10.16
C VAL A 88 0.78 8.40 9.16
N VAL A 89 1.77 8.35 8.28
CA VAL A 89 1.87 7.29 7.28
C VAL A 89 3.15 6.51 7.49
N ALA A 90 3.03 5.18 7.51
CA ALA A 90 4.16 4.28 7.70
C ALA A 90 4.38 3.38 6.49
N TYR A 91 5.62 3.22 6.12
CA TYR A 91 6.10 2.50 4.95
C TYR A 91 7.06 1.39 5.39
N PRO A 92 6.56 0.20 5.76
CA PRO A 92 7.39 -0.92 6.16
C PRO A 92 8.10 -1.56 4.98
N ASN A 93 9.30 -2.11 5.23
CA ASN A 93 10.04 -3.01 4.35
C ASN A 93 9.99 -4.43 4.96
N PRO A 94 8.89 -5.19 4.77
CA PRO A 94 8.73 -6.52 5.33
C PRO A 94 9.60 -7.56 4.60
N HIS A 95 9.60 -8.82 5.07
CA HIS A 95 10.23 -9.93 4.38
C HIS A 95 9.83 -9.95 2.88
N GLY A 96 10.79 -10.24 2.01
CA GLY A 96 10.65 -10.08 0.55
C GLY A 96 11.28 -8.79 0.05
N SER A 97 11.39 -7.74 0.89
CA SER A 97 12.03 -6.48 0.48
C SER A 97 13.49 -6.67 0.09
N THR A 98 13.92 -5.91 -0.93
CA THR A 98 15.34 -5.83 -1.34
C THR A 98 16.13 -4.93 -0.39
N GLY A 99 17.47 -4.98 -0.45
CA GLY A 99 18.35 -4.12 0.35
C GLY A 99 18.74 -4.67 1.73
N TYR A 100 18.11 -5.76 2.18
CA TYR A 100 18.32 -6.36 3.51
C TYR A 100 19.00 -7.74 3.44
N GLY A 101 19.58 -8.06 2.29
CA GLY A 101 20.25 -9.33 2.03
C GLY A 101 19.37 -10.37 1.34
N GLN A 102 20.01 -11.29 0.65
CA GLN A 102 19.35 -12.28 -0.21
C GLN A 102 18.38 -13.20 0.56
N ALA A 103 18.72 -13.58 1.79
CA ALA A 103 17.87 -14.42 2.62
C ALA A 103 16.56 -13.73 2.97
N PHE A 104 16.60 -12.44 3.32
CA PHE A 104 15.41 -11.63 3.62
C PHE A 104 14.53 -11.45 2.39
N THR A 105 15.14 -11.14 1.23
CA THR A 105 14.41 -11.00 -0.04
C THR A 105 13.76 -12.31 -0.47
N ARG A 106 14.46 -13.44 -0.35
CA ARG A 106 13.96 -14.76 -0.76
C ARG A 106 12.90 -15.34 0.20
N ALA A 107 12.80 -14.83 1.40
CA ALA A 107 11.90 -15.36 2.44
C ALA A 107 10.41 -15.28 2.06
N ILE A 108 10.05 -14.55 1.01
CA ILE A 108 8.69 -14.44 0.48
C ILE A 108 8.31 -15.59 -0.45
N SER A 109 9.29 -16.20 -1.17
CA SER A 109 9.01 -17.27 -2.11
C SER A 109 8.49 -18.50 -1.36
N GLY A 110 7.33 -19.00 -1.76
CA GLY A 110 6.59 -20.06 -1.07
C GLY A 110 5.81 -19.61 0.18
N ASP A 111 5.94 -18.33 0.60
CA ASP A 111 5.36 -17.82 1.85
C ASP A 111 4.70 -16.44 1.69
N TRP A 112 3.86 -16.26 0.67
CA TRP A 112 3.33 -14.95 0.29
C TRP A 112 2.53 -14.23 1.38
N GLY A 113 1.78 -14.95 2.19
CA GLY A 113 0.93 -14.38 3.25
C GLY A 113 1.41 -14.68 4.67
N GLY A 114 2.58 -15.32 4.85
CA GLY A 114 3.09 -15.72 6.17
C GLY A 114 3.91 -14.64 6.87
N LYS A 115 5.21 -14.63 6.65
CA LYS A 115 6.13 -13.69 7.33
C LYS A 115 5.79 -12.23 7.09
N VAL A 116 5.39 -11.86 5.88
CA VAL A 116 5.01 -10.48 5.56
C VAL A 116 3.79 -10.04 6.37
N PHE A 117 2.79 -10.89 6.52
CA PHE A 117 1.64 -10.60 7.36
C PHE A 117 2.06 -10.39 8.83
N GLU A 118 2.91 -11.28 9.36
CA GLU A 118 3.44 -11.13 10.73
C GLU A 118 4.21 -9.82 10.89
N ASP A 119 5.07 -9.47 9.93
CA ASP A 119 5.81 -8.21 9.92
C ASP A 119 4.88 -7.00 9.95
N VAL A 120 3.88 -6.97 9.06
CA VAL A 120 2.91 -5.87 9.00
C VAL A 120 2.14 -5.74 10.31
N MET A 121 1.75 -6.85 10.94
CA MET A 121 1.04 -6.84 12.21
C MET A 121 1.94 -6.37 13.36
N LYS A 122 3.19 -6.85 13.46
CA LYS A 122 4.16 -6.39 14.48
C LYS A 122 4.53 -4.91 14.31
N VAL A 123 4.71 -4.46 13.06
CA VAL A 123 4.90 -3.03 12.77
C VAL A 123 3.68 -2.22 13.21
N THR A 124 2.47 -2.68 12.90
CA THR A 124 1.23 -2.03 13.32
C THR A 124 1.13 -1.95 14.84
N ASP A 125 1.47 -3.03 15.56
CA ASP A 125 1.49 -3.06 17.02
C ASP A 125 2.49 -2.05 17.60
N LYS A 126 3.70 -2.01 17.06
CA LYS A 126 4.72 -1.03 17.47
C LYS A 126 4.27 0.41 17.23
N LEU A 127 3.71 0.70 16.07
CA LEU A 127 3.25 2.06 15.74
C LEU A 127 2.06 2.48 16.59
N ALA A 128 1.16 1.55 16.94
CA ALA A 128 0.04 1.82 17.83
C ALA A 128 0.44 2.21 19.26
N THR A 129 1.70 1.95 19.66
CA THR A 129 2.23 2.38 20.98
C THR A 129 2.80 3.80 20.97
N LEU A 130 2.94 4.44 19.81
CA LEU A 130 3.46 5.80 19.72
C LEU A 130 2.43 6.80 20.26
N GLU A 131 2.88 7.72 21.11
CA GLU A 131 1.99 8.65 21.83
C GLU A 131 1.13 9.50 20.89
N TYR A 132 1.66 9.85 19.74
CA TYR A 132 0.99 10.65 18.73
C TYR A 132 0.13 9.83 17.74
N VAL A 133 0.02 8.51 17.90
CA VAL A 133 -0.83 7.66 17.06
C VAL A 133 -2.15 7.36 17.76
N ASP A 134 -3.26 7.58 17.04
CA ASP A 134 -4.58 7.11 17.47
C ASP A 134 -4.79 5.66 17.01
N SER A 135 -4.53 4.72 17.91
CA SER A 135 -4.66 3.29 17.65
C SER A 135 -6.10 2.83 17.36
N THR A 136 -7.10 3.69 17.56
CA THR A 136 -8.50 3.41 17.22
C THR A 136 -8.85 3.78 15.79
N ARG A 137 -8.01 4.56 15.10
CA ARG A 137 -8.18 5.06 13.74
C ARG A 137 -7.01 4.64 12.85
N MET A 138 -6.94 3.36 12.51
CA MET A 138 -5.89 2.79 11.66
C MET A 138 -6.47 2.25 10.37
N GLY A 139 -5.85 2.58 9.24
CA GLY A 139 -6.13 2.06 7.91
C GLY A 139 -4.88 1.44 7.29
N ALA A 140 -5.07 0.69 6.22
CA ALA A 140 -3.95 0.17 5.45
C ALA A 140 -4.22 0.30 3.95
N MET A 141 -3.16 0.44 3.18
CA MET A 141 -3.20 0.53 1.72
C MET A 141 -1.99 -0.17 1.11
N GLY A 142 -2.11 -0.54 -0.14
CA GLY A 142 -1.01 -1.13 -0.85
C GLY A 142 -1.31 -1.37 -2.32
N TRP A 143 -0.25 -1.46 -3.12
CA TRP A 143 -0.26 -1.58 -4.56
C TRP A 143 0.35 -2.89 -5.01
N SER A 144 -0.23 -3.55 -6.02
CA SER A 144 0.30 -4.80 -6.58
C SER A 144 0.38 -5.89 -5.51
N TYR A 145 1.57 -6.38 -5.16
CA TYR A 145 1.74 -7.25 -4.00
C TYR A 145 1.24 -6.58 -2.70
N GLY A 146 1.44 -5.26 -2.53
CA GLY A 146 0.85 -4.53 -1.41
C GLY A 146 -0.69 -4.57 -1.43
N GLY A 147 -1.30 -4.50 -2.61
CA GLY A 147 -2.74 -4.71 -2.81
C GLY A 147 -3.18 -6.14 -2.47
N TYR A 148 -2.39 -7.14 -2.86
CA TYR A 148 -2.55 -8.52 -2.40
C TYR A 148 -2.54 -8.59 -0.86
N MET A 149 -1.58 -7.93 -0.22
CA MET A 149 -1.52 -7.90 1.25
C MET A 149 -2.76 -7.26 1.87
N MET A 150 -3.36 -6.23 1.25
CA MET A 150 -4.65 -5.68 1.71
C MET A 150 -5.76 -6.71 1.61
N ASN A 151 -5.84 -7.45 0.49
CA ASN A 151 -6.80 -8.53 0.30
C ASN A 151 -6.56 -9.69 1.27
N TRP A 152 -5.30 -9.95 1.63
CA TRP A 152 -4.92 -10.95 2.64
C TRP A 152 -5.32 -10.51 4.05
N LEU A 153 -5.02 -9.26 4.43
CA LEU A 153 -5.44 -8.66 5.71
C LEU A 153 -6.94 -8.74 5.91
N GLN A 154 -7.74 -8.57 4.84
CA GLN A 154 -9.21 -8.67 4.87
C GLN A 154 -9.68 -10.00 5.46
N GLY A 155 -8.99 -11.10 5.14
CA GLY A 155 -9.34 -12.45 5.60
C GLY A 155 -8.71 -12.85 6.93
N HIS A 156 -7.72 -12.10 7.45
CA HIS A 156 -6.87 -12.54 8.55
C HIS A 156 -6.84 -11.60 9.77
N THR A 157 -7.36 -10.38 9.66
CA THR A 157 -7.41 -9.44 10.78
C THR A 157 -8.59 -8.48 10.69
N LYS A 158 -9.03 -7.97 11.83
CA LYS A 158 -10.04 -6.89 11.94
C LYS A 158 -9.42 -5.61 12.52
N ARG A 159 -8.09 -5.49 12.46
CA ARG A 159 -7.35 -4.40 13.10
C ARG A 159 -7.61 -3.04 12.46
N PHE A 160 -7.85 -3.02 11.15
CA PHE A 160 -7.99 -1.79 10.38
C PHE A 160 -9.47 -1.39 10.20
N LYS A 161 -9.74 -0.09 10.27
CA LYS A 161 -11.08 0.48 10.03
C LYS A 161 -11.47 0.49 8.57
N CYS A 162 -10.48 0.57 7.69
CA CYS A 162 -10.64 0.47 6.24
C CYS A 162 -9.35 0.04 5.57
N LEU A 163 -9.50 -0.50 4.37
CA LEU A 163 -8.41 -0.91 3.48
C LEU A 163 -8.53 -0.18 2.14
N ALA A 164 -7.40 -0.03 1.45
CA ALA A 164 -7.36 0.39 0.06
C ALA A 164 -6.43 -0.56 -0.71
N SER A 165 -6.99 -1.31 -1.64
CA SER A 165 -6.31 -2.30 -2.47
C SER A 165 -6.21 -1.79 -3.89
N MET A 166 -4.99 -1.56 -4.38
CA MET A 166 -4.73 -1.08 -5.73
C MET A 166 -4.02 -2.16 -6.55
N MET A 167 -4.61 -2.55 -7.69
CA MET A 167 -4.06 -3.58 -8.59
C MET A 167 -3.64 -4.83 -7.80
N GLY A 168 -4.44 -5.23 -6.81
CA GLY A 168 -4.12 -6.31 -5.88
C GLY A 168 -4.57 -7.68 -6.36
N VAL A 169 -3.72 -8.69 -6.18
CA VAL A 169 -4.08 -10.08 -6.46
C VAL A 169 -5.12 -10.56 -5.46
N TYR A 170 -6.16 -11.23 -5.94
CA TYR A 170 -7.24 -11.79 -5.14
C TYR A 170 -7.28 -13.32 -5.19
N ASP A 171 -7.17 -13.88 -6.40
CA ASP A 171 -7.17 -15.33 -6.63
C ASP A 171 -5.96 -15.69 -7.49
N LEU A 172 -5.01 -16.41 -6.92
CA LEU A 172 -3.75 -16.74 -7.56
C LEU A 172 -3.91 -17.70 -8.74
N ARG A 173 -4.92 -18.58 -8.73
CA ARG A 173 -5.18 -19.50 -9.85
C ARG A 173 -5.69 -18.74 -11.06
N SER A 174 -6.67 -17.85 -10.86
CA SER A 174 -7.21 -17.05 -11.94
C SER A 174 -6.19 -15.99 -12.43
N MET A 175 -5.35 -15.45 -11.54
CA MET A 175 -4.23 -14.60 -11.93
C MET A 175 -3.25 -15.34 -12.82
N TRP A 176 -2.82 -16.54 -12.42
CA TRP A 176 -1.88 -17.37 -13.19
C TRP A 176 -2.38 -17.59 -14.62
N GLY A 177 -3.67 -17.84 -14.80
CA GLY A 177 -4.28 -18.10 -16.12
C GLY A 177 -4.43 -16.88 -17.02
N SER A 178 -4.13 -15.67 -16.53
CA SER A 178 -4.44 -14.41 -17.25
C SER A 178 -3.35 -13.33 -17.15
N THR A 179 -2.29 -13.55 -16.36
CA THR A 179 -1.16 -12.62 -16.26
C THR A 179 -0.22 -12.70 -17.47
N GLU A 180 0.38 -11.58 -17.84
CA GLU A 180 1.48 -11.53 -18.80
C GLU A 180 2.80 -12.14 -18.27
N GLU A 181 2.92 -12.31 -16.94
CA GLU A 181 4.15 -12.74 -16.24
C GLU A 181 3.99 -14.15 -15.61
N VAL A 182 3.57 -15.16 -16.37
CA VAL A 182 3.33 -16.53 -15.86
C VAL A 182 4.56 -17.16 -15.16
N TRP A 183 5.77 -16.77 -15.58
CA TRP A 183 7.01 -17.21 -14.95
C TRP A 183 7.09 -16.82 -13.46
N PHE A 184 6.54 -15.65 -13.10
CA PHE A 184 6.61 -15.09 -11.76
C PHE A 184 5.83 -15.93 -10.73
N PRO A 185 4.52 -16.18 -10.89
CA PRO A 185 3.81 -17.05 -9.96
C PRO A 185 4.33 -18.50 -9.98
N ASN A 186 4.83 -19.02 -11.11
CA ASN A 186 5.45 -20.34 -11.13
C ASN A 186 6.68 -20.42 -10.21
N PHE A 187 7.50 -19.36 -10.18
CA PHE A 187 8.65 -19.27 -9.30
C PHE A 187 8.24 -19.07 -7.84
N GLU A 188 7.39 -18.08 -7.60
CA GLU A 188 6.98 -17.67 -6.24
C GLU A 188 6.14 -18.72 -5.51
N LEU A 189 5.36 -19.51 -6.25
CA LEU A 189 4.45 -20.51 -5.70
C LEU A 189 4.92 -21.95 -5.99
N GLU A 190 6.19 -22.13 -6.28
CA GLU A 190 6.88 -23.43 -6.42
C GLU A 190 6.21 -24.38 -7.43
N GLY A 191 5.74 -23.84 -8.53
CA GLY A 191 5.12 -24.62 -9.62
C GLY A 191 3.89 -23.97 -10.21
N GLN A 192 3.05 -24.79 -10.81
CA GLN A 192 1.80 -24.39 -11.47
C GLN A 192 0.59 -24.72 -10.57
N PRO A 193 -0.58 -24.12 -10.81
CA PRO A 193 -1.81 -24.41 -10.03
C PRO A 193 -2.24 -25.86 -9.99
N TYR A 194 -1.72 -26.67 -10.90
CA TYR A 194 -2.06 -28.10 -11.01
C TYR A 194 -1.21 -29.00 -10.09
N ASN A 195 -0.05 -28.50 -9.64
CA ASN A 195 0.94 -29.27 -8.87
C ASN A 195 1.50 -28.52 -7.65
N SER A 196 0.94 -27.37 -7.30
CA SER A 196 1.29 -26.61 -6.10
C SER A 196 0.03 -26.18 -5.34
N ASP A 197 -0.08 -26.58 -4.07
CA ASP A 197 -1.18 -26.19 -3.18
C ASP A 197 -1.04 -24.75 -2.70
N LEU A 198 0.10 -24.09 -2.94
CA LEU A 198 0.35 -22.73 -2.52
C LEU A 198 -0.59 -21.72 -3.18
N TYR A 199 -1.08 -22.02 -4.38
CA TYR A 199 -2.09 -21.19 -5.05
C TYR A 199 -3.39 -21.09 -4.26
N GLU A 200 -3.88 -22.17 -3.69
CA GLU A 200 -5.06 -22.13 -2.83
C GLU A 200 -4.75 -21.55 -1.46
N LYS A 201 -3.66 -22.02 -0.86
CA LYS A 201 -3.21 -21.59 0.47
C LYS A 201 -3.05 -20.08 0.58
N TRP A 202 -2.43 -19.45 -0.42
CA TRP A 202 -2.11 -18.03 -0.41
C TRP A 202 -3.11 -17.14 -1.16
N SER A 203 -4.19 -17.69 -1.71
CA SER A 203 -5.24 -16.89 -2.34
C SER A 203 -6.15 -16.24 -1.28
N PRO A 204 -6.28 -14.89 -1.25
CA PRO A 204 -7.27 -14.22 -0.41
C PRO A 204 -8.70 -14.75 -0.61
N SER A 205 -9.05 -15.17 -1.83
CA SER A 205 -10.35 -15.76 -2.17
C SER A 205 -10.71 -16.99 -1.34
N SER A 206 -9.73 -17.75 -0.85
CA SER A 206 -9.95 -18.91 0.02
C SER A 206 -10.49 -18.54 1.42
N TYR A 207 -10.37 -17.27 1.81
CA TYR A 207 -10.71 -16.77 3.15
C TYR A 207 -11.90 -15.81 3.18
N ILE A 208 -12.69 -15.80 2.13
CA ILE A 208 -13.83 -14.87 1.94
C ILE A 208 -14.80 -14.83 3.13
N LYS A 209 -15.00 -15.95 3.82
CA LYS A 209 -15.90 -16.05 4.98
C LYS A 209 -15.51 -15.15 6.15
N ASN A 210 -14.25 -14.70 6.19
CA ASN A 210 -13.71 -13.85 7.27
C ASN A 210 -13.76 -12.35 6.93
N PHE A 211 -14.15 -11.99 5.72
CA PHE A 211 -14.13 -10.62 5.23
C PHE A 211 -15.13 -9.75 5.98
N SER A 212 -14.74 -8.54 6.38
CA SER A 212 -15.60 -7.62 7.13
C SER A 212 -15.18 -6.15 7.04
N THR A 213 -13.96 -5.84 6.57
CA THR A 213 -13.42 -4.47 6.62
C THR A 213 -13.82 -3.68 5.38
N PRO A 214 -14.34 -2.45 5.52
CA PRO A 214 -14.62 -1.56 4.39
C PRO A 214 -13.40 -1.38 3.48
N THR A 215 -13.57 -1.53 2.15
CA THR A 215 -12.43 -1.55 1.21
C THR A 215 -12.67 -0.70 -0.04
N LEU A 216 -11.71 0.20 -0.33
CA LEU A 216 -11.55 0.82 -1.64
C LEU A 216 -10.76 -0.12 -2.54
N VAL A 217 -11.28 -0.41 -3.73
CA VAL A 217 -10.62 -1.23 -4.75
C VAL A 217 -10.36 -0.35 -5.97
N MET A 218 -9.12 -0.31 -6.44
CA MET A 218 -8.75 0.45 -7.63
C MET A 218 -7.94 -0.43 -8.58
N THR A 219 -8.14 -0.26 -9.90
CA THR A 219 -7.43 -1.04 -10.92
C THR A 219 -7.36 -0.27 -12.24
N GLY A 220 -6.32 -0.54 -13.04
CA GLY A 220 -6.28 -0.14 -14.45
C GLY A 220 -6.95 -1.19 -15.33
N GLU A 221 -7.77 -0.75 -16.30
CA GLU A 221 -8.45 -1.68 -17.23
C GLU A 221 -7.44 -2.43 -18.11
N LEU A 222 -6.31 -1.81 -18.41
CA LEU A 222 -5.22 -2.35 -19.23
C LEU A 222 -4.12 -3.00 -18.41
N ASP A 223 -4.41 -3.39 -17.17
CA ASP A 223 -3.47 -4.12 -16.33
C ASP A 223 -3.43 -5.59 -16.75
N TYR A 224 -2.33 -5.96 -17.42
CA TYR A 224 -2.06 -7.35 -17.85
C TYR A 224 -1.12 -8.09 -16.90
N ARG A 225 -0.50 -7.37 -15.95
CA ARG A 225 0.37 -7.95 -14.91
C ARG A 225 -0.44 -8.54 -13.76
N VAL A 226 -1.28 -7.73 -13.14
CA VAL A 226 -2.34 -8.18 -12.25
C VAL A 226 -3.66 -7.89 -12.93
N PRO A 227 -4.18 -8.83 -13.74
CA PRO A 227 -5.34 -8.56 -14.59
C PRO A 227 -6.49 -7.94 -13.81
N TYR A 228 -7.10 -6.88 -14.37
CA TYR A 228 -8.13 -6.10 -13.68
C TYR A 228 -9.31 -6.96 -13.18
N THR A 229 -9.49 -8.14 -13.75
CA THR A 229 -10.47 -9.13 -13.30
C THR A 229 -10.25 -9.59 -11.84
N GLN A 230 -9.01 -9.49 -11.32
CA GLN A 230 -8.72 -9.74 -9.90
C GLN A 230 -9.49 -8.76 -9.00
N SER A 231 -9.46 -7.48 -9.37
CA SER A 231 -10.22 -6.44 -8.66
C SER A 231 -11.72 -6.59 -8.82
N LEU A 232 -12.22 -7.01 -9.99
CA LEU A 232 -13.64 -7.29 -10.20
C LEU A 232 -14.12 -8.47 -9.33
N GLN A 233 -13.36 -9.56 -9.27
CA GLN A 233 -13.68 -10.72 -8.43
C GLN A 233 -13.70 -10.33 -6.95
N TYR A 234 -12.71 -9.56 -6.50
CA TYR A 234 -12.63 -9.08 -5.12
C TYR A 234 -13.80 -8.17 -4.76
N PHE A 235 -14.11 -7.19 -5.60
CA PHE A 235 -15.25 -6.30 -5.40
C PHE A 235 -16.58 -7.04 -5.37
N THR A 236 -16.77 -8.01 -6.26
CA THR A 236 -17.96 -8.86 -6.27
C THR A 236 -18.11 -9.62 -4.94
N ALA A 237 -17.01 -10.16 -4.41
CA ALA A 237 -17.01 -10.83 -3.11
C ALA A 237 -17.41 -9.88 -1.97
N LEU A 238 -16.84 -8.67 -1.92
CA LEU A 238 -17.17 -7.65 -0.93
C LEU A 238 -18.66 -7.25 -0.99
N GLN A 239 -19.18 -7.01 -2.20
CA GLN A 239 -20.59 -6.65 -2.40
C GLN A 239 -21.54 -7.79 -2.00
N THR A 240 -21.22 -9.03 -2.35
CA THR A 240 -22.02 -10.20 -1.98
C THR A 240 -22.11 -10.37 -0.46
N LEU A 241 -21.08 -9.97 0.27
CA LEU A 241 -21.04 -10.01 1.73
C LEU A 241 -21.61 -8.73 2.37
N ASN A 242 -22.14 -7.79 1.59
CA ASN A 242 -22.61 -6.47 2.04
C ASN A 242 -21.53 -5.67 2.78
N ILE A 243 -20.27 -5.83 2.42
CA ILE A 243 -19.16 -5.06 2.98
C ILE A 243 -19.09 -3.72 2.24
N PRO A 244 -19.10 -2.57 2.95
CA PRO A 244 -18.96 -1.27 2.31
C PRO A 244 -17.71 -1.25 1.43
N SER A 245 -17.88 -1.02 0.14
CA SER A 245 -16.78 -1.02 -0.82
C SER A 245 -17.06 -0.11 -2.01
N ARG A 246 -16.00 0.39 -2.62
CA ARG A 246 -16.04 1.16 -3.85
C ARG A 246 -15.04 0.55 -4.83
N LEU A 247 -15.42 0.45 -6.10
CA LEU A 247 -14.53 0.06 -7.19
C LEU A 247 -14.31 1.25 -8.12
N ILE A 248 -13.06 1.54 -8.44
CA ILE A 248 -12.67 2.52 -9.44
C ILE A 248 -11.80 1.81 -10.49
N VAL A 249 -12.25 1.84 -11.75
CA VAL A 249 -11.52 1.31 -12.90
C VAL A 249 -10.97 2.47 -13.70
N LEU A 250 -9.65 2.55 -13.81
CA LEU A 250 -8.93 3.56 -14.58
C LEU A 250 -8.81 3.07 -16.03
N LYS A 251 -9.70 3.54 -16.88
CA LYS A 251 -9.97 3.01 -18.22
C LYS A 251 -8.76 2.95 -19.16
N TYR A 252 -7.82 3.88 -19.03
CA TYR A 252 -6.68 4.01 -19.93
C TYR A 252 -5.34 3.72 -19.25
N ASP A 253 -5.36 3.18 -18.05
CA ASP A 253 -4.16 2.84 -17.30
C ASP A 253 -3.95 1.33 -17.25
N GLY A 254 -2.68 0.96 -17.20
CA GLY A 254 -2.22 -0.40 -16.94
C GLY A 254 -1.96 -0.62 -15.45
N HIS A 255 -0.84 -1.32 -15.16
CA HIS A 255 -0.44 -1.59 -13.77
C HIS A 255 -0.07 -0.33 -12.99
N TRP A 256 0.18 0.80 -13.65
CA TRP A 256 0.54 2.09 -13.06
C TRP A 256 -0.44 3.17 -13.54
N PRO A 257 -1.08 3.97 -12.66
CA PRO A 257 -1.86 5.13 -13.07
C PRO A 257 -0.90 6.22 -13.55
N SER A 258 -0.64 6.24 -14.84
CA SER A 258 0.28 7.16 -15.51
C SER A 258 -0.41 8.29 -16.26
N ASN A 259 -1.71 8.18 -16.47
CA ASN A 259 -2.49 9.21 -17.14
C ASN A 259 -2.65 10.43 -16.22
N LEU A 260 -2.49 11.63 -16.77
CA LEU A 260 -2.57 12.89 -16.02
C LEU A 260 -3.91 13.09 -15.28
N LYS A 261 -5.01 12.54 -15.79
CA LYS A 261 -6.31 12.58 -15.13
C LYS A 261 -6.48 11.52 -14.06
N SER A 262 -5.79 10.39 -14.18
CA SER A 262 -5.89 9.28 -13.25
C SER A 262 -5.19 9.54 -11.93
N MET A 263 -4.07 10.24 -11.94
CA MET A 263 -3.31 10.53 -10.71
C MET A 263 -4.08 11.40 -9.70
N PRO A 264 -4.69 12.53 -10.09
CA PRO A 264 -5.53 13.29 -9.17
C PRO A 264 -6.70 12.47 -8.62
N LEU A 265 -7.39 11.70 -9.46
CA LEU A 265 -8.48 10.81 -9.03
C LEU A 265 -7.98 9.74 -8.07
N TYR A 266 -6.83 9.15 -8.34
CA TYR A 266 -6.20 8.14 -7.46
C TYR A 266 -6.02 8.69 -6.04
N TYR A 267 -5.34 9.83 -5.89
CA TYR A 267 -5.10 10.42 -4.58
C TYR A 267 -6.40 10.91 -3.91
N ASN A 268 -7.27 11.56 -4.67
CA ASN A 268 -8.54 12.08 -4.14
C ASN A 268 -9.44 10.96 -3.60
N ALA A 269 -9.55 9.85 -4.34
CA ALA A 269 -10.35 8.71 -3.91
C ALA A 269 -9.82 8.06 -2.62
N HIS A 270 -8.49 8.00 -2.44
CA HIS A 270 -7.90 7.54 -1.19
C HIS A 270 -8.19 8.50 -0.04
N LEU A 271 -8.02 9.80 -0.25
CA LEU A 271 -8.31 10.82 0.76
C LEU A 271 -9.79 10.79 1.18
N ASP A 272 -10.73 10.70 0.22
CA ASP A 272 -12.16 10.57 0.50
C ASP A 272 -12.45 9.28 1.31
N TRP A 273 -11.83 8.16 0.92
CA TRP A 273 -12.02 6.89 1.62
C TRP A 273 -11.48 6.92 3.04
N PHE A 274 -10.25 7.39 3.25
CA PHE A 274 -9.65 7.49 4.56
C PHE A 274 -10.36 8.53 5.44
N HIS A 275 -10.77 9.67 4.88
CA HIS A 275 -11.56 10.66 5.62
C HIS A 275 -12.84 10.05 6.20
N ARG A 276 -13.56 9.27 5.41
CA ARG A 276 -14.80 8.61 5.82
C ARG A 276 -14.63 7.69 7.04
N TYR A 277 -13.54 6.95 7.12
CA TYR A 277 -13.34 5.91 8.14
C TYR A 277 -12.35 6.28 9.25
N LEU A 278 -11.43 7.20 8.98
CA LEU A 278 -10.37 7.59 9.90
C LEU A 278 -10.46 9.05 10.35
N GLY A 279 -11.27 9.88 9.69
CA GLY A 279 -11.21 11.33 9.83
C GLY A 279 -10.01 11.92 9.07
N GLY A 280 -9.43 12.99 9.57
CA GLY A 280 -8.44 13.79 8.84
C GLY A 280 -9.10 14.87 7.98
N ALA A 281 -8.35 15.52 7.10
CA ALA A 281 -8.92 16.50 6.17
C ALA A 281 -9.78 15.80 5.11
N PRO A 282 -10.87 16.42 4.65
CA PRO A 282 -11.66 15.90 3.55
C PRO A 282 -10.85 15.93 2.25
N ALA A 283 -11.22 15.07 1.29
CA ALA A 283 -10.67 15.13 -0.05
C ALA A 283 -10.95 16.49 -0.69
N PRO A 284 -10.01 17.04 -1.49
CA PRO A 284 -10.19 18.36 -2.10
C PRO A 284 -11.33 18.43 -3.13
N TRP A 285 -11.68 17.31 -3.75
CA TRP A 285 -12.74 17.24 -4.76
C TRP A 285 -13.76 16.14 -4.45
N ASP A 286 -14.96 16.29 -5.03
CA ASP A 286 -15.97 15.23 -5.04
C ASP A 286 -15.52 14.08 -5.97
N THR A 287 -15.24 12.92 -5.38
CA THR A 287 -14.75 11.75 -6.13
C THR A 287 -15.74 11.28 -7.21
N GLU A 288 -17.05 11.36 -6.95
CA GLU A 288 -18.07 10.93 -7.91
C GLU A 288 -18.12 11.86 -9.12
N LYS A 289 -18.05 13.17 -8.91
CA LYS A 289 -17.93 14.15 -9.99
C LYS A 289 -16.65 13.99 -10.81
N MET A 290 -15.52 13.65 -10.14
CA MET A 290 -14.27 13.36 -10.86
C MET A 290 -14.42 12.14 -11.77
N VAL A 291 -15.03 11.06 -11.29
CA VAL A 291 -15.27 9.83 -12.09
C VAL A 291 -16.16 10.12 -13.29
N ASN A 292 -17.15 10.99 -13.13
CA ASN A 292 -18.09 11.37 -14.19
C ASN A 292 -17.52 12.45 -15.15
N ASN A 293 -16.29 12.91 -14.94
CA ASN A 293 -15.67 14.03 -15.66
C ASN A 293 -16.48 15.35 -15.58
N GLU A 294 -17.10 15.60 -14.42
CA GLU A 294 -17.84 16.80 -14.12
C GLU A 294 -17.00 17.91 -13.46
N ILE A 295 -15.71 17.61 -13.21
CA ILE A 295 -14.73 18.55 -12.63
C ILE A 295 -13.58 18.75 -13.62
N GLU A 296 -13.26 20.01 -13.93
CA GLU A 296 -12.01 20.43 -14.57
C GLU A 296 -10.99 20.77 -13.48
N TYR A 297 -9.81 20.12 -13.52
CA TYR A 297 -8.70 20.31 -12.58
C TYR A 297 -7.34 20.25 -13.25
#